data_5f66d3ad94e44fbb00696707f4da6683
#
_entry.id   5f66d3ad94e44fbb00696707f4da6683
#
_cell.length_a   1.000
_cell.length_b   1.000
_cell.length_c   1.000
_cell.angle_alpha   90.00
_cell.angle_beta   90.00
_cell.angle_gamma   90.00
#
_symmetry.space_group_name_H-M   'P 1'
#
loop_
_entity.id
_entity.type
_entity.pdbx_description
1 polymer ?
#
loop_
_entity_poly.entity_id
_entity_poly.type
_entity_poly.pdbx_seq_one_letter_code
_entity_poly.pdbx_strand_id
1 'polypeptide(L)'
;MVKIVWTELSLFDLKEIFDYIAANSNRYATITTNKIYQRVQVIADNPNTGKIVDEFNEKSIRELIEGNYRIIYRIKTNSQVDILRIYHSARLLKMNKID
;
A
#
# COMPACT_ATOMS: atom_id res chain seq x y z
N MET A 1 0.64 -19.06 -0.23
CA MET A 1 0.42 -17.73 -0.85
C MET A 1 -0.93 -17.20 -0.44
N VAL A 2 -0.99 -16.00 0.09
CA VAL A 2 -2.26 -15.40 0.50
C VAL A 2 -2.90 -14.67 -0.68
N LYS A 3 -4.22 -14.50 -0.60
CA LYS A 3 -4.96 -13.68 -1.55
C LYS A 3 -4.75 -12.21 -1.22
N ILE A 4 -4.43 -11.40 -2.22
CA ILE A 4 -4.33 -9.95 -2.08
C ILE A 4 -5.62 -9.32 -2.56
N VAL A 5 -6.23 -8.50 -1.71
CA VAL A 5 -7.44 -7.74 -2.04
C VAL A 5 -7.08 -6.26 -1.99
N TRP A 6 -7.21 -5.58 -3.12
CA TRP A 6 -7.05 -4.14 -3.21
C TRP A 6 -8.39 -3.49 -2.85
N THR A 7 -8.39 -2.70 -1.78
CA THR A 7 -9.60 -1.96 -1.40
C THR A 7 -9.87 -0.82 -2.39
N GLU A 8 -11.09 -0.31 -2.39
CA GLU A 8 -11.42 0.84 -3.23
C GLU A 8 -10.53 2.04 -2.90
N LEU A 9 -10.26 2.28 -1.61
CA LEU A 9 -9.41 3.39 -1.20
C LEU A 9 -7.98 3.22 -1.70
N SER A 10 -7.46 2.00 -1.66
CA SER A 10 -6.10 1.76 -2.14
C SER A 10 -5.99 1.94 -3.66
N LEU A 11 -7.02 1.52 -4.40
CA LEU A 11 -7.05 1.73 -5.84
C LEU A 11 -7.19 3.22 -6.18
N PHE A 12 -7.99 3.94 -5.42
CA PHE A 12 -8.10 5.39 -5.56
C PHE A 12 -6.75 6.07 -5.31
N ASP A 13 -6.06 5.68 -4.25
CA ASP A 13 -4.74 6.22 -3.94
C ASP A 13 -3.75 5.96 -5.08
N LEU A 14 -3.76 4.74 -5.62
CA LEU A 14 -2.86 4.38 -6.71
C LEU A 14 -3.13 5.21 -7.96
N LYS A 15 -4.42 5.43 -8.27
CA LYS A 15 -4.80 6.26 -9.39
C LYS A 15 -4.38 7.73 -9.18
N GLU A 16 -4.54 8.25 -7.97
CA GLU A 16 -4.12 9.61 -7.64
C GLU A 16 -2.61 9.78 -7.82
N ILE A 17 -1.84 8.79 -7.39
CA ILE A 17 -0.38 8.80 -7.57
C ILE A 17 -0.04 8.81 -9.07
N PHE A 18 -0.70 7.95 -9.85
CA PHE A 18 -0.49 7.89 -11.28
C PHE A 18 -0.80 9.25 -11.93
N ASP A 19 -1.99 9.81 -11.66
CA ASP A 19 -2.43 11.05 -12.29
C ASP A 19 -1.52 12.22 -11.94
N TYR A 20 -1.06 12.28 -10.69
CA TYR A 20 -0.16 13.35 -10.25
C TYR A 20 1.17 13.31 -11.02
N ILE A 21 1.75 12.13 -11.16
CA ILE A 21 3.03 11.98 -11.87
C ILE A 21 2.82 12.14 -13.38
N ALA A 22 1.72 11.61 -13.91
CA ALA A 22 1.43 11.66 -15.34
C ALA A 22 1.24 13.08 -15.87
N ALA A 23 0.92 14.03 -15.00
CA ALA A 23 0.86 15.44 -15.40
C ALA A 23 2.18 15.90 -16.02
N ASN A 24 3.30 15.31 -15.61
CA ASN A 24 4.62 15.61 -16.15
C ASN A 24 5.20 14.50 -17.02
N SER A 25 4.84 13.24 -16.74
CA SER A 25 5.41 12.09 -17.45
C SER A 25 4.56 10.85 -17.28
N ASN A 26 3.84 10.45 -18.34
CA ASN A 26 3.11 9.18 -18.36
C ASN A 26 4.03 7.99 -18.14
N ARG A 27 5.21 8.03 -18.72
CA ARG A 27 6.19 6.95 -18.58
C ARG A 27 6.58 6.76 -17.11
N TYR A 28 6.88 7.85 -16.43
CA TYR A 28 7.32 7.78 -15.04
C TYR A 28 6.19 7.34 -14.11
N ALA A 29 4.96 7.78 -14.41
CA ALA A 29 3.77 7.34 -13.69
C ALA A 29 3.61 5.83 -13.78
N THR A 30 3.77 5.26 -14.98
CA THR A 30 3.68 3.82 -15.21
C THR A 30 4.77 3.08 -14.44
N ILE A 31 6.01 3.55 -14.50
CA ILE A 31 7.12 2.92 -13.78
C ILE A 31 6.86 2.92 -12.28
N THR A 32 6.43 4.05 -11.73
CA THR A 32 6.21 4.20 -10.29
C THR A 32 5.09 3.29 -9.80
N THR A 33 3.95 3.30 -10.49
CA THR A 33 2.81 2.48 -10.06
C THR A 33 3.08 0.99 -10.24
N ASN A 34 3.83 0.59 -11.27
CA ASN A 34 4.25 -0.81 -11.44
C ASN A 34 5.16 -1.26 -10.32
N LYS A 35 6.07 -0.42 -9.85
CA LYS A 35 6.93 -0.75 -8.71
C LYS A 35 6.11 -0.96 -7.44
N ILE A 36 5.10 -0.12 -7.21
CA ILE A 36 4.20 -0.27 -6.06
C ILE A 36 3.45 -1.61 -6.17
N TYR A 37 2.90 -1.90 -7.35
CA TYR A 37 2.17 -3.15 -7.57
C TYR A 37 3.06 -4.36 -7.31
N GLN A 38 4.27 -4.36 -7.85
CA GLN A 38 5.21 -5.47 -7.66
C GLN A 38 5.62 -5.63 -6.21
N ARG A 39 5.76 -4.52 -5.48
CA ARG A 39 6.08 -4.56 -4.07
C ARG A 39 4.96 -5.21 -3.27
N VAL A 40 3.71 -4.94 -3.63
CA VAL A 40 2.55 -5.58 -3.00
C VAL A 40 2.57 -7.10 -3.22
N GLN A 41 3.04 -7.57 -4.36
CA GLN A 41 3.10 -9.00 -4.63
C GLN A 41 4.03 -9.76 -3.68
N VAL A 42 5.02 -9.08 -3.11
CA VAL A 42 5.89 -9.69 -2.09
C VAL A 42 5.08 -10.11 -0.86
N ILE A 43 4.02 -9.35 -0.54
CA ILE A 43 3.15 -9.65 0.61
C ILE A 43 2.43 -10.99 0.41
N ALA A 44 2.10 -11.35 -0.84
CA ALA A 44 1.41 -12.61 -1.13
C ALA A 44 2.22 -13.82 -0.66
N ASP A 45 3.54 -13.75 -0.80
CA ASP A 45 4.43 -14.85 -0.40
C ASP A 45 4.83 -14.77 1.07
N ASN A 46 4.84 -13.56 1.64
CA ASN A 46 5.24 -13.36 3.03
C ASN A 46 4.46 -12.20 3.64
N PRO A 47 3.27 -12.47 4.19
CA PRO A 47 2.43 -11.40 4.77
C PRO A 47 3.08 -10.65 5.93
N ASN A 48 4.05 -11.25 6.61
CA ASN A 48 4.72 -10.63 7.75
C ASN A 48 5.93 -9.79 7.34
N THR A 49 6.15 -9.61 6.04
CA THR A 49 7.32 -8.87 5.56
C THR A 49 7.30 -7.39 5.93
N GLY A 50 6.11 -6.78 6.04
CA GLY A 50 5.99 -5.40 6.48
C GLY A 50 6.11 -5.27 7.99
N LYS A 51 6.47 -4.09 8.45
CA LYS A 51 6.55 -3.83 9.88
C LYS A 51 5.19 -3.35 10.40
N ILE A 52 4.97 -3.54 11.71
CA ILE A 52 3.76 -3.05 12.37
C ILE A 52 3.75 -1.52 12.31
N VAL A 53 2.60 -0.94 11.97
CA VAL A 53 2.44 0.50 11.89
C VAL A 53 2.30 1.07 13.30
N ASP A 54 3.27 1.88 13.71
CA ASP A 54 3.32 2.41 15.07
C ASP A 54 2.10 3.27 15.41
N GLU A 55 1.59 4.03 14.43
CA GLU A 55 0.47 4.94 14.63
C GLU A 55 -0.81 4.22 15.06
N PHE A 56 -0.97 2.94 14.70
CA PHE A 56 -2.20 2.20 15.00
C PHE A 56 -2.06 1.21 16.14
N ASN A 57 -0.83 0.84 16.49
CA ASN A 57 -0.57 -0.11 17.58
C ASN A 57 -1.43 -1.38 17.46
N GLU A 58 -1.58 -1.89 16.24
CA GLU A 58 -2.37 -3.08 15.92
C GLU A 58 -1.53 -4.02 15.07
N LYS A 59 -1.30 -5.25 15.57
CA LYS A 59 -0.37 -6.19 14.92
C LYS A 59 -0.81 -6.63 13.53
N SER A 60 -2.10 -6.57 13.23
CA SER A 60 -2.62 -6.96 11.93
C SER A 60 -2.38 -5.90 10.86
N ILE A 61 -2.08 -4.66 11.25
CA ILE A 61 -1.83 -3.57 10.30
C ILE A 61 -0.34 -3.35 10.16
N ARG A 62 0.14 -3.48 8.93
CA ARG A 62 1.56 -3.40 8.61
C ARG A 62 1.80 -2.46 7.45
N GLU A 63 3.06 -2.08 7.26
CA GLU A 63 3.46 -1.25 6.14
C GLU A 63 4.68 -1.80 5.44
N LEU A 64 4.72 -1.58 4.13
CA LEU A 64 5.91 -1.74 3.31
C LEU A 64 6.23 -0.43 2.65
N ILE A 65 7.52 -0.13 2.52
CA ILE A 65 7.97 1.08 1.84
C ILE A 65 8.39 0.71 0.43
N GLU A 66 7.90 1.49 -0.55
CA GLU A 66 8.38 1.43 -1.93
C GLU A 66 8.71 2.85 -2.36
N GLY A 67 10.01 3.17 -2.49
CA GLY A 67 10.43 4.51 -2.82
C GLY A 67 9.92 5.51 -1.79
N ASN A 68 9.14 6.48 -2.23
CA ASN A 68 8.58 7.51 -1.37
C ASN A 68 7.16 7.18 -0.89
N TYR A 69 6.73 5.94 -1.04
CA TYR A 69 5.35 5.57 -0.72
C TYR A 69 5.29 4.52 0.38
N ARG A 70 4.26 4.63 1.23
CA ARG A 70 3.95 3.68 2.28
C ARG A 70 2.74 2.87 1.82
N ILE A 71 2.90 1.55 1.76
CA ILE A 71 1.82 0.62 1.43
C ILE A 71 1.30 0.08 2.75
N ILE A 72 0.08 0.47 3.11
CA ILE A 72 -0.55 0.06 4.37
C ILE A 72 -1.47 -1.11 4.08
N TYR A 73 -1.28 -2.22 4.78
CA TYR A 73 -2.11 -3.40 4.57
C TYR A 73 -2.51 -4.04 5.89
N ARG A 74 -3.59 -4.82 5.85
CA ARG A 74 -4.09 -5.57 7.00
C ARG A 74 -4.02 -7.06 6.69
N ILE A 75 -3.45 -7.84 7.61
CA ILE A 75 -3.55 -9.30 7.57
C ILE A 75 -4.92 -9.64 8.11
N LYS A 76 -5.88 -9.87 7.22
CA LYS A 76 -7.28 -10.08 7.59
C LYS A 76 -7.50 -11.48 8.13
N THR A 77 -6.93 -12.49 7.45
CA THR A 77 -6.99 -13.89 7.85
C THR A 77 -5.68 -14.56 7.48
N ASN A 78 -5.55 -15.86 7.78
CA ASN A 78 -4.38 -16.64 7.38
C ASN A 78 -4.23 -16.73 5.85
N SER A 79 -5.29 -16.44 5.10
CA SER A 79 -5.30 -16.61 3.65
C SER A 79 -5.61 -15.33 2.88
N GLN A 80 -5.81 -14.19 3.56
CA GLN A 80 -6.16 -12.95 2.89
C GLN A 80 -5.51 -11.72 3.52
N VAL A 81 -4.98 -10.87 2.66
CA VAL A 81 -4.43 -9.55 3.03
C VAL A 81 -5.18 -8.49 2.25
N ASP A 82 -5.63 -7.45 2.93
CA ASP A 82 -6.28 -6.29 2.30
C ASP A 82 -5.28 -5.15 2.21
N ILE A 83 -5.12 -4.57 1.02
CA ILE A 83 -4.34 -3.36 0.84
C ILE A 83 -5.25 -2.19 1.18
N LEU A 84 -4.94 -1.48 2.26
CA LEU A 84 -5.83 -0.46 2.81
C LEU A 84 -5.62 0.91 2.17
N ARG A 85 -4.37 1.39 2.15
CA ARG A 85 -4.04 2.70 1.62
C ARG A 85 -2.63 2.70 1.06
N ILE A 86 -2.37 3.66 0.17
CA ILE A 86 -1.02 3.97 -0.29
C ILE A 86 -0.79 5.46 -0.08
N TYR A 87 0.18 5.80 0.79
CA TYR A 87 0.47 7.17 1.15
C TYR A 87 1.87 7.56 0.76
N HIS A 88 2.07 8.85 0.53
CA HIS A 88 3.43 9.39 0.47
C HIS A 88 4.08 9.19 1.85
N SER A 89 5.35 8.77 1.87
CA SER A 89 6.02 8.35 3.11
C SER A 89 6.12 9.46 4.16
N ALA A 90 6.07 10.73 3.76
CA ALA A 90 6.13 11.85 4.68
C ALA A 90 4.78 12.17 5.34
N ARG A 91 3.68 11.55 4.87
CA ARG A 91 2.35 11.84 5.38
C ARG A 91 2.10 11.09 6.68
N LEU A 92 1.57 11.79 7.70
CA LEU A 92 1.15 11.15 8.94
C LEU A 92 -0.19 10.43 8.74
N LEU A 93 -0.30 9.25 9.33
CA LEU A 93 -1.54 8.48 9.27
C LEU A 93 -2.45 8.85 10.43
N LYS A 94 -3.76 8.87 10.14
CA LYS A 94 -4.80 9.05 11.15
C LYS A 94 -5.73 7.85 11.08
N MET A 95 -6.11 7.32 12.24
CA MET A 95 -6.89 6.07 12.31
C MET A 95 -8.19 6.13 11.53
N ASN A 96 -8.87 7.27 11.56
CA ASN A 96 -10.17 7.43 10.88
C ASN A 96 -10.06 7.50 9.36
N LYS A 97 -8.87 7.43 8.80
CA LYS A 97 -8.66 7.54 7.35
C LYS A 97 -8.18 6.25 6.72
N ILE A 98 -8.11 5.16 7.49
CA ILE A 98 -7.55 3.92 6.96
C ILE A 98 -8.62 3.02 6.37
N ASP A 99 -9.83 3.12 6.86
CA ASP A 99 -10.98 2.38 6.34
C ASP A 99 -11.92 3.33 5.59
#